data_b07550ab3928dffc576d23c46c7c103f
#
_entry.id   b07550ab3928dffc576d23c46c7c103f
#
_cell.length_a   1.000
_cell.length_b   1.000
_cell.length_c   1.000
_cell.angle_alpha   90.00
_cell.angle_beta   90.00
_cell.angle_gamma   90.00
#
_symmetry.space_group_name_H-M   'P 1'
#
loop_
_entity.id
_entity.type
_entity.pdbx_description
1 polymer ?
#
loop_
_entity_poly.entity_id
_entity_poly.type
_entity_poly.pdbx_seq_one_letter_code
_entity_poly.pdbx_strand_id
1 'polypeptide(L)'
;MFKILVAEDDAQLQQLFCRVLTRSGFTALGASDGVAALEILEHESIDLIISDIMMPRMDGYTLSRSLREAGNHIPVLMITAKDGFQDMQTGFLSGADDYMVKPINVNELVLRVNALLRRARMVAERRQCIGATVFDFDAFSVRSGEEEMVLPQKEFLLLYKLISSPNHIFTRQQLMDDIWGPDSQTDPRTVDVHINRLRDRFRNNGDFEIVTVRGIGYKAVKRHG
;
A
#
# COMPACT_ATOMS: atom_id res chain seq x y z
N MET A 1 -10.03 -2.07 -10.96
CA MET A 1 -10.02 -3.55 -10.99
C MET A 1 -8.59 -3.97 -10.75
N PHE A 2 -8.30 -4.86 -9.78
CA PHE A 2 -6.92 -5.27 -9.49
C PHE A 2 -6.34 -6.13 -10.61
N LYS A 3 -5.08 -5.86 -10.97
CA LYS A 3 -4.31 -6.64 -11.95
C LYS A 3 -3.35 -7.60 -11.23
N ILE A 4 -3.43 -8.87 -11.56
CA ILE A 4 -2.62 -9.93 -10.95
C ILE A 4 -1.75 -10.55 -12.03
N LEU A 5 -0.45 -10.62 -11.78
CA LEU A 5 0.51 -11.30 -12.64
C LEU A 5 0.73 -12.72 -12.13
N VAL A 6 0.61 -13.70 -13.02
CA VAL A 6 0.83 -15.14 -12.74
C VAL A 6 2.09 -15.59 -13.48
N ALA A 7 3.18 -15.80 -12.75
CA ALA A 7 4.43 -16.34 -13.25
C ALA A 7 4.47 -17.85 -12.95
N GLU A 8 4.31 -18.67 -13.97
CA GLU A 8 4.26 -20.14 -13.91
C GLU A 8 4.69 -20.69 -15.27
N ASP A 9 5.60 -21.65 -15.28
CA ASP A 9 6.15 -22.24 -16.51
C ASP A 9 5.26 -23.35 -17.09
N ASP A 10 4.43 -24.00 -16.28
CA ASP A 10 3.37 -24.87 -16.74
C ASP A 10 2.20 -24.03 -17.32
N ALA A 11 2.11 -24.01 -18.66
CA ALA A 11 1.10 -23.25 -19.38
C ALA A 11 -0.35 -23.65 -19.01
N GLN A 12 -0.61 -24.91 -18.64
CA GLN A 12 -1.94 -25.37 -18.27
C GLN A 12 -2.31 -24.82 -16.88
N LEU A 13 -1.37 -24.88 -15.93
CA LEU A 13 -1.54 -24.38 -14.58
C LEU A 13 -1.65 -22.85 -14.58
N GLN A 14 -0.82 -22.16 -15.34
CA GLN A 14 -0.90 -20.71 -15.54
C GLN A 14 -2.28 -20.27 -16.06
N GLN A 15 -2.77 -20.95 -17.14
CA GLN A 15 -4.09 -20.66 -17.70
C GLN A 15 -5.22 -20.95 -16.70
N LEU A 16 -5.09 -22.02 -15.90
CA LEU A 16 -6.05 -22.33 -14.84
C LEU A 16 -6.15 -21.18 -13.83
N PHE A 17 -5.01 -20.72 -13.32
CA PHE A 17 -4.97 -19.61 -12.36
C PHE A 17 -5.52 -18.33 -12.97
N CYS A 18 -5.12 -17.97 -14.18
CA CYS A 18 -5.65 -16.79 -14.86
C CYS A 18 -7.18 -16.85 -15.04
N ARG A 19 -7.73 -17.99 -15.41
CA ARG A 19 -9.20 -18.17 -15.56
C ARG A 19 -9.92 -18.04 -14.21
N VAL A 20 -9.39 -18.64 -13.14
CA VAL A 20 -9.98 -18.57 -11.80
C VAL A 20 -9.98 -17.13 -11.29
N LEU A 21 -8.87 -16.43 -11.43
CA LEU A 21 -8.73 -15.04 -11.02
C LEU A 21 -9.68 -14.12 -11.81
N THR A 22 -9.78 -14.32 -13.12
CA THR A 22 -10.69 -13.54 -13.98
C THR A 22 -12.15 -13.77 -13.57
N ARG A 23 -12.56 -15.00 -13.29
CA ARG A 23 -13.90 -15.32 -12.78
C ARG A 23 -14.18 -14.71 -11.40
N SER A 24 -13.14 -14.49 -10.61
CA SER A 24 -13.21 -13.85 -9.30
C SER A 24 -13.17 -12.32 -9.35
N GLY A 25 -13.21 -11.71 -10.55
CA GLY A 25 -13.30 -10.26 -10.71
C GLY A 25 -11.95 -9.55 -10.79
N PHE A 26 -10.85 -10.25 -11.06
CA PHE A 26 -9.52 -9.67 -11.28
C PHE A 26 -9.17 -9.59 -12.77
N THR A 27 -8.20 -8.76 -13.12
CA THR A 27 -7.51 -8.85 -14.41
C THR A 27 -6.27 -9.70 -14.21
N ALA A 28 -6.13 -10.83 -14.92
CA ALA A 28 -4.99 -11.72 -14.79
C ALA A 28 -4.12 -11.70 -16.04
N LEU A 29 -2.80 -11.56 -15.85
CA LEU A 29 -1.77 -11.62 -16.89
C LEU A 29 -0.86 -12.81 -16.60
N GLY A 30 -0.41 -13.54 -17.62
CA GLY A 30 0.49 -14.68 -17.49
C GLY A 30 1.90 -14.36 -17.96
N ALA A 31 2.90 -14.83 -17.21
CA ALA A 31 4.31 -14.86 -17.57
C ALA A 31 4.84 -16.28 -17.47
N SER A 32 5.69 -16.73 -18.39
CA SER A 32 6.24 -18.08 -18.40
C SER A 32 7.41 -18.30 -17.40
N ASP A 33 7.94 -17.22 -16.85
CA ASP A 33 9.06 -17.22 -15.89
C ASP A 33 9.30 -15.81 -15.34
N GLY A 34 10.29 -15.67 -14.45
CA GLY A 34 10.59 -14.39 -13.81
C GLY A 34 11.08 -13.30 -14.75
N VAL A 35 11.76 -13.64 -15.86
CA VAL A 35 12.21 -12.63 -16.85
C VAL A 35 11.01 -12.06 -17.58
N ALA A 36 10.11 -12.90 -18.08
CA ALA A 36 8.87 -12.45 -18.72
C ALA A 36 7.98 -11.67 -17.73
N ALA A 37 8.02 -12.01 -16.45
CA ALA A 37 7.30 -11.26 -15.41
C ALA A 37 7.86 -9.84 -15.25
N LEU A 38 9.19 -9.66 -15.25
CA LEU A 38 9.82 -8.33 -15.19
C LEU A 38 9.49 -7.49 -16.44
N GLU A 39 9.51 -8.07 -17.64
CA GLU A 39 9.14 -7.41 -18.88
C GLU A 39 7.69 -6.86 -18.82
N ILE A 40 6.76 -7.64 -18.26
CA ILE A 40 5.37 -7.18 -18.07
C ILE A 40 5.30 -6.02 -17.08
N LEU A 41 6.07 -6.08 -15.98
CA LEU A 41 6.10 -5.04 -14.96
C LEU A 41 6.67 -3.69 -15.45
N GLU A 42 7.46 -3.68 -16.53
CA GLU A 42 7.93 -2.45 -17.16
C GLU A 42 6.80 -1.67 -17.83
N HIS A 43 5.74 -2.34 -18.28
CA HIS A 43 4.67 -1.76 -19.10
C HIS A 43 3.31 -1.76 -18.42
N GLU A 44 3.11 -2.58 -17.41
CA GLU A 44 1.82 -2.78 -16.74
C GLU A 44 1.91 -2.52 -15.23
N SER A 45 0.92 -1.79 -14.71
CA SER A 45 0.78 -1.64 -13.26
C SER A 45 0.14 -2.89 -12.67
N ILE A 46 0.88 -3.64 -11.87
CA ILE A 46 0.47 -4.89 -11.23
C ILE A 46 0.23 -4.66 -9.74
N ASP A 47 -0.87 -5.21 -9.21
CA ASP A 47 -1.26 -5.06 -7.80
C ASP A 47 -0.81 -6.25 -6.93
N LEU A 48 -0.56 -7.43 -7.54
CA LEU A 48 -0.09 -8.64 -6.87
C LEU A 48 0.55 -9.60 -7.87
N ILE A 49 1.59 -10.31 -7.43
CA ILE A 49 2.25 -11.37 -8.21
C ILE A 49 1.98 -12.71 -7.54
N ILE A 50 1.59 -13.71 -8.33
CA ILE A 50 1.60 -15.12 -7.98
C ILE A 50 2.77 -15.73 -8.74
N SER A 51 3.73 -16.35 -8.06
CA SER A 51 4.92 -16.90 -8.70
C SER A 51 5.17 -18.34 -8.28
N ASP A 52 5.34 -19.23 -9.24
CA ASP A 52 6.03 -20.50 -8.93
C ASP A 52 7.47 -20.20 -8.52
N ILE A 53 7.99 -21.04 -7.65
CA ILE A 53 9.40 -20.99 -7.25
C ILE A 53 10.29 -21.52 -8.37
N MET A 54 9.93 -22.67 -8.93
CA MET A 54 10.75 -23.38 -9.90
C MET A 54 10.38 -23.03 -11.33
N MET A 55 11.01 -22.00 -11.88
CA MET A 55 10.81 -21.57 -13.26
C MET A 55 12.15 -21.50 -14.01
N PRO A 56 12.16 -21.68 -15.35
CA PRO A 56 13.37 -21.51 -16.16
C PRO A 56 13.82 -20.03 -16.17
N ARG A 57 15.02 -19.79 -16.62
CA ARG A 57 15.67 -18.46 -16.77
C ARG A 57 15.78 -17.67 -15.45
N MET A 58 14.67 -17.39 -14.79
CA MET A 58 14.63 -16.70 -13.51
C MET A 58 13.58 -17.36 -12.63
N ASP A 59 13.98 -17.87 -11.49
CA ASP A 59 13.11 -18.48 -10.48
C ASP A 59 12.33 -17.43 -9.67
N GLY A 60 11.29 -17.87 -8.94
CA GLY A 60 10.44 -17.00 -8.17
C GLY A 60 11.16 -16.27 -7.03
N TYR A 61 12.16 -16.87 -6.42
CA TYR A 61 12.95 -16.25 -5.36
C TYR A 61 13.79 -15.10 -5.90
N THR A 62 14.43 -15.31 -7.04
CA THR A 62 15.23 -14.29 -7.72
C THR A 62 14.35 -13.15 -8.18
N LEU A 63 13.16 -13.43 -8.74
CA LEU A 63 12.17 -12.42 -9.10
C LEU A 63 11.78 -11.55 -7.88
N SER A 64 11.39 -12.20 -6.78
CA SER A 64 10.97 -11.47 -5.57
C SER A 64 12.10 -10.61 -5.01
N ARG A 65 13.34 -11.14 -4.94
CA ARG A 65 14.51 -10.39 -4.47
C ARG A 65 14.79 -9.18 -5.34
N SER A 66 14.80 -9.34 -6.66
CA SER A 66 15.01 -8.23 -7.61
C SER A 66 13.98 -7.11 -7.43
N LEU A 67 12.72 -7.47 -7.17
CA LEU A 67 11.68 -6.49 -6.88
C LEU A 67 11.97 -5.71 -5.60
N ARG A 68 12.37 -6.39 -4.52
CA ARG A 68 12.67 -5.74 -3.24
C ARG A 68 13.91 -4.85 -3.31
N GLU A 69 14.95 -5.28 -4.02
CA GLU A 69 16.16 -4.49 -4.27
C GLU A 69 15.87 -3.22 -5.08
N ALA A 70 14.91 -3.29 -6.01
CA ALA A 70 14.41 -2.12 -6.74
C ALA A 70 13.43 -1.25 -5.93
N GLY A 71 13.20 -1.55 -4.63
CA GLY A 71 12.24 -0.80 -3.80
C GLY A 71 10.78 -1.06 -4.16
N ASN A 72 10.50 -2.09 -4.96
CA ASN A 72 9.13 -2.45 -5.33
C ASN A 72 8.54 -3.40 -4.26
N HIS A 73 7.45 -2.97 -3.64
CA HIS A 73 6.76 -3.67 -2.55
C HIS A 73 5.44 -4.33 -3.00
N ILE A 74 5.28 -4.63 -4.30
CA ILE A 74 4.14 -5.42 -4.78
C ILE A 74 4.08 -6.73 -3.99
N PRO A 75 2.92 -7.12 -3.42
CA PRO A 75 2.79 -8.38 -2.71
C PRO A 75 3.04 -9.57 -3.63
N VAL A 76 3.81 -10.53 -3.13
CA VAL A 76 4.18 -11.76 -3.84
C VAL A 76 3.66 -12.97 -3.08
N LEU A 77 2.79 -13.75 -3.72
CA LEU A 77 2.34 -15.06 -3.29
C LEU A 77 3.18 -16.13 -4.01
N MET A 78 4.01 -16.85 -3.26
CA MET A 78 4.83 -17.95 -3.82
C MET A 78 4.05 -19.26 -3.85
N ILE A 79 4.25 -20.01 -4.91
CA ILE A 79 3.75 -21.39 -5.04
C ILE A 79 4.95 -22.33 -4.98
N THR A 80 4.88 -23.37 -4.14
CA THR A 80 5.99 -24.31 -3.89
C THR A 80 5.54 -25.76 -3.93
N ALA A 81 6.47 -26.69 -4.27
CA ALA A 81 6.28 -28.10 -4.08
C ALA A 81 6.46 -28.50 -2.60
N LYS A 82 5.88 -29.63 -2.17
CA LYS A 82 5.71 -30.05 -0.78
C LYS A 82 7.00 -30.28 0.05
N ASP A 83 8.17 -30.30 -0.57
CA ASP A 83 9.44 -30.70 0.09
C ASP A 83 10.21 -29.50 0.70
N GLY A 84 9.60 -28.34 0.75
CA GLY A 84 10.26 -27.05 1.00
C GLY A 84 10.16 -26.49 2.41
N PHE A 85 10.39 -27.26 3.51
CA PHE A 85 10.59 -26.59 4.81
C PHE A 85 11.91 -25.78 4.82
N GLN A 86 12.93 -26.22 4.11
CA GLN A 86 14.14 -25.43 3.84
C GLN A 86 13.87 -24.28 2.85
N ASP A 87 12.99 -24.48 1.87
CA ASP A 87 12.55 -23.46 0.93
C ASP A 87 11.71 -22.37 1.58
N MET A 88 10.86 -22.68 2.58
CA MET A 88 10.14 -21.67 3.38
C MET A 88 11.11 -20.72 4.10
N GLN A 89 12.19 -21.21 4.68
CA GLN A 89 13.16 -20.38 5.39
C GLN A 89 13.92 -19.46 4.41
N THR A 90 14.30 -19.99 3.23
CA THR A 90 14.91 -19.23 2.15
C THR A 90 13.91 -18.22 1.55
N GLY A 91 12.65 -18.58 1.47
CA GLY A 91 11.60 -17.79 0.90
C GLY A 91 11.21 -16.56 1.73
N PHE A 92 11.15 -16.67 3.06
CA PHE A 92 10.97 -15.50 3.93
C PHE A 92 12.13 -14.51 3.77
N LEU A 93 13.34 -15.00 3.54
CA LEU A 93 14.52 -14.16 3.26
C LEU A 93 14.49 -13.56 1.84
N SER A 94 13.70 -14.10 0.91
CA SER A 94 13.56 -13.59 -0.46
C SER A 94 12.54 -12.46 -0.58
N GLY A 95 11.78 -12.15 0.48
CA GLY A 95 10.80 -11.06 0.51
C GLY A 95 9.41 -11.41 -0.03
N ALA A 96 9.02 -12.69 -0.06
CA ALA A 96 7.65 -13.10 -0.34
C ALA A 96 6.71 -12.80 0.85
N ASP A 97 5.44 -12.50 0.55
CA ASP A 97 4.44 -12.09 1.55
C ASP A 97 3.56 -13.24 2.03
N ASP A 98 3.42 -14.30 1.23
CA ASP A 98 2.68 -15.53 1.59
C ASP A 98 3.12 -16.70 0.69
N TYR A 99 2.76 -17.94 1.08
CA TYR A 99 3.12 -19.18 0.41
C TYR A 99 1.92 -20.12 0.27
N MET A 100 1.88 -20.85 -0.86
CA MET A 100 0.97 -21.97 -1.07
C MET A 100 1.74 -23.20 -1.53
N VAL A 101 1.35 -24.37 -1.04
CA VAL A 101 1.97 -25.66 -1.38
C VAL A 101 1.13 -26.38 -2.42
N LYS A 102 1.77 -26.89 -3.49
CA LYS A 102 1.13 -27.76 -4.49
C LYS A 102 0.72 -29.12 -3.84
N PRO A 103 -0.48 -29.66 -4.10
CA PRO A 103 -1.46 -29.26 -5.09
C PRO A 103 -2.31 -28.06 -4.64
N ILE A 104 -2.52 -27.09 -5.54
CA ILE A 104 -3.17 -25.83 -5.23
C ILE A 104 -4.69 -25.97 -5.18
N ASN A 105 -5.29 -25.59 -4.06
CA ASN A 105 -6.73 -25.36 -3.99
C ASN A 105 -7.04 -23.96 -4.53
N VAL A 106 -7.74 -23.91 -5.66
CA VAL A 106 -8.06 -22.64 -6.34
C VAL A 106 -8.94 -21.68 -5.51
N ASN A 107 -9.79 -22.22 -4.62
CA ASN A 107 -10.58 -21.38 -3.72
C ASN A 107 -9.69 -20.74 -2.65
N GLU A 108 -8.73 -21.50 -2.11
CA GLU A 108 -7.73 -20.98 -1.18
C GLU A 108 -6.85 -19.93 -1.85
N LEU A 109 -6.44 -20.13 -3.10
CA LEU A 109 -5.70 -19.14 -3.88
C LEU A 109 -6.41 -17.80 -3.90
N VAL A 110 -7.71 -17.78 -4.23
CA VAL A 110 -8.51 -16.55 -4.28
C VAL A 110 -8.63 -15.89 -2.90
N LEU A 111 -8.78 -16.67 -1.83
CA LEU A 111 -8.83 -16.13 -0.46
C LEU A 111 -7.52 -15.48 -0.06
N ARG A 112 -6.36 -16.08 -0.36
CA ARG A 112 -5.04 -15.54 -0.06
C ARG A 112 -4.75 -14.27 -0.87
N VAL A 113 -5.08 -14.28 -2.16
CA VAL A 113 -4.98 -13.09 -3.03
C VAL A 113 -5.77 -11.91 -2.44
N ASN A 114 -7.03 -12.13 -2.05
CA ASN A 114 -7.84 -11.10 -1.41
C ASN A 114 -7.23 -10.59 -0.09
N ALA A 115 -6.66 -11.50 0.71
CA ALA A 115 -6.02 -11.14 1.99
C ALA A 115 -4.77 -10.28 1.76
N LEU A 116 -3.94 -10.64 0.78
CA LEU A 116 -2.72 -9.89 0.43
C LEU A 116 -3.07 -8.51 -0.14
N LEU A 117 -4.00 -8.42 -1.09
CA LEU A 117 -4.45 -7.16 -1.64
C LEU A 117 -5.05 -6.23 -0.58
N ARG A 118 -5.82 -6.78 0.36
CA ARG A 118 -6.36 -6.01 1.49
C ARG A 118 -5.23 -5.47 2.38
N ARG A 119 -4.22 -6.30 2.71
CA ARG A 119 -3.06 -5.86 3.51
C ARG A 119 -2.27 -4.75 2.79
N ALA A 120 -1.97 -4.94 1.51
CA ALA A 120 -1.27 -3.96 0.69
C ALA A 120 -2.03 -2.63 0.62
N ARG A 121 -3.35 -2.69 0.43
CA ARG A 121 -4.21 -1.51 0.46
C ARG A 121 -4.20 -0.82 1.83
N MET A 122 -4.29 -1.56 2.93
CA MET A 122 -4.20 -1.00 4.29
C MET A 122 -2.85 -0.33 4.54
N VAL A 123 -1.75 -0.90 4.04
CA VAL A 123 -0.42 -0.29 4.12
C VAL A 123 -0.34 0.97 3.25
N ALA A 124 -0.88 0.91 2.02
CA ALA A 124 -0.94 2.08 1.13
C ALA A 124 -1.88 3.18 1.68
N GLU A 125 -2.98 2.80 2.34
CA GLU A 125 -3.86 3.73 3.04
C GLU A 125 -3.20 4.33 4.30
N ARG A 126 -2.20 3.67 4.89
CA ARG A 126 -1.40 4.17 6.02
C ARG A 126 -0.20 5.00 5.60
N ARG A 127 0.18 4.94 4.33
CA ARG A 127 1.15 5.84 3.70
C ARG A 127 0.47 6.66 2.64
N GLN A 128 0.49 7.97 2.80
CA GLN A 128 -0.08 8.90 1.83
C GLN A 128 1.01 9.82 1.31
N CYS A 129 0.90 10.17 0.02
CA CYS A 129 1.81 11.10 -0.61
C CYS A 129 1.04 12.27 -1.22
N ILE A 130 1.54 13.49 -0.98
CA ILE A 130 1.09 14.70 -1.68
C ILE A 130 2.35 15.37 -2.22
N GLY A 131 2.52 15.39 -3.54
CA GLY A 131 3.76 15.82 -4.15
C GLY A 131 4.94 14.95 -3.69
N ALA A 132 6.01 15.56 -3.20
CA ALA A 132 7.17 14.89 -2.62
C ALA A 132 7.02 14.59 -1.12
N THR A 133 5.94 15.07 -0.48
CA THR A 133 5.70 14.87 0.96
C THR A 133 5.01 13.52 1.22
N VAL A 134 5.64 12.69 2.05
CA VAL A 134 5.16 11.36 2.45
C VAL A 134 4.72 11.39 3.90
N PHE A 135 3.54 10.87 4.18
CA PHE A 135 2.94 10.75 5.53
C PHE A 135 2.89 9.28 5.91
N ASP A 136 3.54 8.90 7.01
CA ASP A 136 3.57 7.53 7.53
C ASP A 136 2.71 7.45 8.80
N PHE A 137 1.59 6.73 8.70
CA PHE A 137 0.62 6.62 9.79
C PHE A 137 1.15 5.79 10.96
N ASP A 138 1.97 4.79 10.69
CA ASP A 138 2.49 3.89 11.73
C ASP A 138 3.60 4.55 12.55
N ALA A 139 4.40 5.39 11.90
CA ALA A 139 5.47 6.15 12.55
C ALA A 139 5.03 7.53 13.07
N PHE A 140 3.81 7.98 12.77
CA PHE A 140 3.36 9.36 12.97
C PHE A 140 4.35 10.38 12.41
N SER A 141 4.99 10.05 11.29
CA SER A 141 6.02 10.87 10.68
C SER A 141 5.57 11.48 9.34
N VAL A 142 6.19 12.61 9.03
CA VAL A 142 6.03 13.30 7.75
C VAL A 142 7.42 13.54 7.19
N ARG A 143 7.66 13.07 5.98
CA ARG A 143 8.93 13.24 5.26
C ARG A 143 8.73 14.13 4.05
N SER A 144 9.54 15.16 3.92
CA SER A 144 9.59 16.05 2.75
C SER A 144 11.04 16.16 2.27
N GLY A 145 11.34 15.57 1.12
CA GLY A 145 12.72 15.39 0.66
C GLY A 145 13.53 14.49 1.60
N GLU A 146 14.66 14.99 2.09
CA GLU A 146 15.53 14.28 3.07
C GLU A 146 15.13 14.52 4.53
N GLU A 147 14.27 15.50 4.80
CA GLU A 147 13.83 15.81 6.17
C GLU A 147 12.65 14.93 6.58
N GLU A 148 12.80 14.22 7.69
CA GLU A 148 11.74 13.47 8.34
C GLU A 148 11.43 14.07 9.72
N MET A 149 10.15 14.26 10.01
CA MET A 149 9.66 14.83 11.24
C MET A 149 8.60 13.93 11.87
N VAL A 150 8.81 13.49 13.09
CA VAL A 150 7.79 12.81 13.91
C VAL A 150 6.92 13.86 14.58
N LEU A 151 5.61 13.72 14.45
CA LEU A 151 4.63 14.64 15.05
C LEU A 151 4.01 14.05 16.32
N PRO A 152 3.59 14.90 17.27
CA PRO A 152 2.70 14.46 18.33
C PRO A 152 1.43 13.81 17.74
N GLN A 153 1.02 12.67 18.33
CA GLN A 153 -0.04 11.83 17.79
C GLN A 153 -1.29 12.61 17.33
N LYS A 154 -1.81 13.52 18.16
CA LYS A 154 -3.02 14.31 17.83
C LYS A 154 -2.79 15.28 16.67
N GLU A 155 -1.59 15.87 16.56
CA GLU A 155 -1.21 16.72 15.43
C GLU A 155 -1.11 15.90 14.14
N PHE A 156 -0.47 14.73 14.21
CA PHE A 156 -0.38 13.83 13.06
C PHE A 156 -1.76 13.37 12.58
N LEU A 157 -2.60 12.84 13.48
CA LEU A 157 -3.93 12.34 13.14
C LEU A 157 -4.80 13.44 12.52
N LEU A 158 -4.73 14.67 13.05
CA LEU A 158 -5.46 15.82 12.51
C LEU A 158 -4.98 16.17 11.10
N LEU A 159 -3.67 16.25 10.88
CA LEU A 159 -3.08 16.50 9.57
C LEU A 159 -3.45 15.37 8.60
N TYR A 160 -3.27 14.12 9.01
CA TYR A 160 -3.54 12.94 8.20
C TYR A 160 -5.02 12.88 7.75
N LYS A 161 -5.96 13.21 8.64
CA LYS A 161 -7.38 13.29 8.31
C LYS A 161 -7.65 14.31 7.20
N LEU A 162 -7.04 15.48 7.30
CA LEU A 162 -7.21 16.55 6.30
C LEU A 162 -6.63 16.17 4.94
N ILE A 163 -5.41 15.59 4.92
CA ILE A 163 -4.73 15.23 3.67
C ILE A 163 -5.30 13.98 3.01
N SER A 164 -5.95 13.08 3.78
CA SER A 164 -6.63 11.89 3.24
C SER A 164 -7.82 12.23 2.35
N SER A 165 -8.35 13.44 2.46
CA SER A 165 -9.47 13.92 1.65
C SER A 165 -9.23 15.36 1.21
N PRO A 166 -8.31 15.61 0.27
CA PRO A 166 -7.99 16.95 -0.19
C PRO A 166 -9.23 17.67 -0.72
N ASN A 167 -9.33 18.95 -0.43
CA ASN A 167 -10.46 19.83 -0.74
C ASN A 167 -11.75 19.53 0.04
N HIS A 168 -11.86 18.45 0.78
CA HIS A 168 -13.00 18.19 1.66
C HIS A 168 -12.95 19.10 2.89
N ILE A 169 -14.10 19.71 3.23
CA ILE A 169 -14.23 20.61 4.38
C ILE A 169 -14.69 19.79 5.58
N PHE A 170 -13.88 19.76 6.62
CA PHE A 170 -14.22 19.16 7.91
C PHE A 170 -14.62 20.28 8.89
N THR A 171 -15.73 20.10 9.58
CA THR A 171 -16.10 21.01 10.66
C THR A 171 -15.18 20.82 11.88
N ARG A 172 -15.10 21.82 12.76
CA ARG A 172 -14.35 21.68 14.02
C ARG A 172 -14.87 20.54 14.87
N GLN A 173 -16.18 20.35 14.92
CA GLN A 173 -16.79 19.27 15.68
C GLN A 173 -16.42 17.89 15.09
N GLN A 174 -16.51 17.70 13.78
CA GLN A 174 -16.09 16.45 13.14
C GLN A 174 -14.62 16.12 13.42
N LEU A 175 -13.73 17.12 13.31
CA LEU A 175 -12.31 16.91 13.64
C LEU A 175 -12.10 16.58 15.11
N MET A 176 -12.88 17.20 16.00
CA MET A 176 -12.84 16.91 17.44
C MET A 176 -13.29 15.49 17.72
N ASP A 177 -14.43 15.07 17.19
CA ASP A 177 -15.00 13.73 17.41
C ASP A 177 -14.08 12.65 16.85
N ASP A 178 -13.54 12.86 15.64
CA ASP A 178 -12.67 11.91 14.97
C ASP A 178 -11.31 11.73 15.68
N ILE A 179 -10.74 12.78 16.25
CA ILE A 179 -9.36 12.78 16.78
C ILE A 179 -9.33 12.63 18.31
N TRP A 180 -10.27 13.24 19.03
CA TRP A 180 -10.34 13.19 20.50
C TRP A 180 -11.41 12.26 21.02
N GLY A 181 -12.35 11.85 20.17
CA GLY A 181 -13.50 11.01 20.49
C GLY A 181 -14.77 11.82 20.76
N PRO A 182 -15.95 11.23 20.48
CA PRO A 182 -17.24 11.94 20.61
C PRO A 182 -17.58 12.34 22.06
N ASP A 183 -17.05 11.60 23.06
CA ASP A 183 -17.27 11.87 24.48
C ASP A 183 -16.21 12.81 25.09
N SER A 184 -15.35 13.41 24.27
CA SER A 184 -14.31 14.32 24.74
C SER A 184 -14.92 15.59 25.31
N GLN A 185 -14.55 15.92 26.55
CA GLN A 185 -14.93 17.21 27.18
C GLN A 185 -14.02 18.37 26.76
N THR A 186 -13.12 18.15 25.80
CA THR A 186 -12.19 19.15 25.31
C THR A 186 -12.93 20.14 24.40
N ASP A 187 -12.69 21.44 24.59
CA ASP A 187 -13.29 22.49 23.76
C ASP A 187 -12.88 22.31 22.27
N PRO A 188 -13.82 22.33 21.32
CA PRO A 188 -13.54 22.28 19.88
C PRO A 188 -12.52 23.32 19.39
N ARG A 189 -12.32 24.42 20.12
CA ARG A 189 -11.27 25.41 19.85
C ARG A 189 -9.86 24.84 19.98
N THR A 190 -9.69 23.71 20.65
CA THR A 190 -8.42 23.00 20.72
C THR A 190 -7.93 22.60 19.34
N VAL A 191 -8.85 22.29 18.41
CA VAL A 191 -8.52 22.03 17.00
C VAL A 191 -7.78 23.22 16.39
N ASP A 192 -8.23 24.46 16.67
CA ASP A 192 -7.62 25.68 16.11
C ASP A 192 -6.16 25.85 16.57
N VAL A 193 -5.85 25.46 17.80
CA VAL A 193 -4.47 25.50 18.33
C VAL A 193 -3.57 24.52 17.58
N HIS A 194 -4.03 23.30 17.38
CA HIS A 194 -3.26 22.27 16.65
C HIS A 194 -3.10 22.63 15.16
N ILE A 195 -4.14 23.18 14.53
CA ILE A 195 -4.06 23.67 13.14
C ILE A 195 -3.00 24.79 13.01
N ASN A 196 -2.94 25.72 13.94
CA ASN A 196 -1.93 26.78 13.90
C ASN A 196 -0.52 26.21 14.04
N ARG A 197 -0.30 25.26 14.96
CA ARG A 197 0.99 24.57 15.10
C ARG A 197 1.39 23.81 13.83
N LEU A 198 0.45 23.12 13.20
CA LEU A 198 0.69 22.43 11.93
C LEU A 198 1.06 23.42 10.81
N ARG A 199 0.35 24.55 10.72
CA ARG A 199 0.67 25.60 9.74
C ARG A 199 2.06 26.18 9.95
N ASP A 200 2.47 26.40 11.19
CA ASP A 200 3.81 26.91 11.49
C ASP A 200 4.90 25.91 11.11
N ARG A 201 4.68 24.60 11.40
CA ARG A 201 5.61 23.52 11.05
C ARG A 201 5.75 23.35 9.54
N PHE A 202 4.64 23.40 8.80
CA PHE A 202 4.59 23.14 7.36
C PHE A 202 4.50 24.44 6.52
N ARG A 203 4.88 25.57 7.09
CA ARG A 203 4.85 26.89 6.40
C ARG A 203 5.57 26.87 5.07
N ASN A 204 6.71 26.20 4.99
CA ASN A 204 7.58 26.12 3.83
C ASN A 204 7.32 24.87 2.95
N ASN A 205 6.31 24.07 3.27
CA ASN A 205 5.98 22.91 2.45
C ASN A 205 5.34 23.36 1.13
N GLY A 206 5.91 22.93 0.00
CA GLY A 206 5.45 23.26 -1.34
C GLY A 206 4.26 22.45 -1.84
N ASP A 207 3.95 21.32 -1.19
CA ASP A 207 3.03 20.33 -1.73
C ASP A 207 1.59 20.51 -1.26
N PHE A 208 1.38 21.03 -0.06
CA PHE A 208 0.04 21.23 0.50
C PHE A 208 -0.03 22.45 1.42
N GLU A 209 -1.26 22.87 1.71
CA GLU A 209 -1.57 23.85 2.75
C GLU A 209 -2.89 23.54 3.45
N ILE A 210 -3.01 24.00 4.71
CA ILE A 210 -4.24 23.89 5.48
C ILE A 210 -4.99 25.22 5.41
N VAL A 211 -6.18 25.21 4.80
CA VAL A 211 -7.02 26.38 4.57
C VAL A 211 -8.16 26.42 5.57
N THR A 212 -8.43 27.63 6.13
CA THR A 212 -9.61 27.89 6.94
C THR A 212 -10.81 28.20 6.04
N VAL A 213 -11.90 27.49 6.25
CA VAL A 213 -13.20 27.84 5.67
C VAL A 213 -13.99 28.57 6.77
N ARG A 214 -14.12 29.90 6.60
CA ARG A 214 -14.72 30.78 7.62
C ARG A 214 -16.11 30.30 8.03
N GLY A 215 -16.35 30.25 9.33
CA GLY A 215 -17.62 29.81 9.91
C GLY A 215 -17.87 28.29 9.89
N ILE A 216 -17.03 27.49 9.20
CA ILE A 216 -17.23 26.03 9.06
C ILE A 216 -16.10 25.26 9.74
N GLY A 217 -14.87 25.36 9.23
CA GLY A 217 -13.76 24.53 9.72
C GLY A 217 -12.52 24.63 8.84
N TYR A 218 -11.96 23.45 8.48
CA TYR A 218 -10.67 23.34 7.81
C TYR A 218 -10.69 22.35 6.66
N LYS A 219 -9.81 22.55 5.70
CA LYS A 219 -9.49 21.59 4.64
C LYS A 219 -8.00 21.63 4.30
N ALA A 220 -7.47 20.54 3.78
CA ALA A 220 -6.18 20.56 3.10
C ALA A 220 -6.39 20.78 1.60
N VAL A 221 -5.50 21.52 0.96
CA VAL A 221 -5.44 21.69 -0.49
C VAL A 221 -4.05 21.35 -0.99
N LYS A 222 -3.97 20.72 -2.17
CA LYS A 222 -2.68 20.50 -2.83
C LYS A 222 -2.22 21.84 -3.43
N ARG A 223 -0.96 22.16 -3.24
CA ARG A 223 -0.32 23.24 -3.98
C ARG A 223 0.08 22.69 -5.34
N HIS A 224 -0.29 23.36 -6.40
CA HIS A 224 0.24 23.07 -7.73
C HIS A 224 1.55 23.84 -7.84
N GLY A 225 2.66 23.11 -7.96
CA GLY A 225 3.94 23.67 -8.33
C GLY A 225 3.92 24.11 -9.79
#